data_46e9a4778b1d4d836575b1dfd4a1ea94
#
_entry.id   46e9a4778b1d4d836575b1dfd4a1ea94
#
_cell.length_a   1.000
_cell.length_b   1.000
_cell.length_c   1.000
_cell.angle_alpha   90.00
_cell.angle_beta   90.00
_cell.angle_gamma   90.00
#
_symmetry.space_group_name_H-M   'P 1'
#
loop_
_entity.id
_entity.type
_entity.pdbx_description
1 polymer ?
#
loop_
_entity_poly.entity_id
_entity_poly.type
_entity_poly.pdbx_seq_one_letter_code
_entity_poly.pdbx_strand_id
1 'polypeptide(L)'
;MIKFSTFKTVRDTAPSDEITSLQLVKWIISNDQRQLVEEIRSAPDKDTRSRYKAALPAVTASGVFSKRAASALITHSGILIADLDTDENPQLIDAKQMATIREKLQASDKTHFAFVSPSGGLKVGVKIDANDADTHKAAFATVRDWFADSHGLVIDEACKDVSRLCFLSHDPSAYYNAKSKVIKTEAAKSQALPFWAVKPSKVASDGTSPGDQFNEKADVPGLLQSQGWTTRNGKHWTRPGKSGGISGTFGVVGDRKFYCWTSSAAPLEANESYSPFALFAMFHHGGDFKAAATALAAEGYGEQSIEQLPADVVATIDQLVSNALQKEADSWLPPITEAEEA
;
A
#
# COMPACT_ATOMS: atom_id res chain seq x y z
N MET A 1 -14.16 -1.69 25.87
CA MET A 1 -15.24 -0.94 25.18
C MET A 1 -14.66 -0.43 23.88
N ILE A 2 -15.32 -0.62 22.74
CA ILE A 2 -14.86 -0.19 21.41
C ILE A 2 -14.94 1.33 21.32
N LYS A 3 -13.80 2.01 21.20
CA LYS A 3 -13.69 3.46 21.13
C LYS A 3 -12.99 3.93 19.87
N PHE A 4 -13.36 5.11 19.38
CA PHE A 4 -12.89 5.78 18.18
C PHE A 4 -12.49 7.21 18.49
N SER A 5 -11.42 7.71 17.91
CA SER A 5 -11.14 9.16 17.91
C SER A 5 -12.04 9.88 16.93
N THR A 6 -12.51 11.09 17.31
CA THR A 6 -13.29 11.98 16.47
C THR A 6 -12.48 13.16 15.97
N PHE A 7 -12.86 13.70 14.82
CA PHE A 7 -12.27 14.88 14.20
C PHE A 7 -13.40 15.79 13.71
N LYS A 8 -13.29 17.09 13.97
CA LYS A 8 -14.33 18.06 13.55
C LYS A 8 -14.36 18.20 12.03
N THR A 9 -13.20 18.13 11.38
CA THR A 9 -13.07 18.20 9.92
C THR A 9 -11.96 17.27 9.43
N VAL A 10 -11.94 16.99 8.13
CA VAL A 10 -10.87 16.21 7.48
C VAL A 10 -9.48 16.86 7.60
N ARG A 11 -9.40 18.15 7.91
CA ARG A 11 -8.14 18.90 8.02
C ARG A 11 -7.49 18.76 9.39
N ASP A 12 -8.25 18.34 10.39
CA ASP A 12 -7.74 18.18 11.74
C ASP A 12 -6.77 16.99 11.80
N THR A 13 -5.64 17.20 12.42
CA THR A 13 -4.64 16.17 12.66
C THR A 13 -4.69 15.64 14.09
N ALA A 14 -5.15 16.44 15.05
CA ALA A 14 -5.37 16.04 16.43
C ALA A 14 -6.86 15.66 16.62
N PRO A 15 -7.17 14.58 17.35
CA PRO A 15 -8.55 14.23 17.67
C PRO A 15 -9.19 15.27 18.59
N SER A 16 -10.51 15.46 18.45
CA SER A 16 -11.29 16.37 19.27
C SER A 16 -11.93 15.69 20.47
N ASP A 17 -12.24 14.39 20.36
CA ASP A 17 -12.89 13.60 21.42
C ASP A 17 -12.80 12.11 21.09
N GLU A 18 -13.39 11.26 21.96
CA GLU A 18 -13.56 9.83 21.78
C GLU A 18 -15.03 9.44 21.89
N ILE A 19 -15.48 8.54 20.99
CA ILE A 19 -16.84 7.99 21.03
C ILE A 19 -16.81 6.46 20.93
N THR A 20 -17.87 5.81 21.36
CA THR A 20 -18.07 4.37 21.18
C THR A 20 -18.73 4.07 19.83
N SER A 21 -18.64 2.82 19.36
CA SER A 21 -19.32 2.37 18.13
C SER A 21 -20.84 2.58 18.19
N LEU A 22 -21.47 2.42 19.38
CA LEU A 22 -22.88 2.72 19.56
C LEU A 22 -23.18 4.23 19.43
N GLN A 23 -22.32 5.08 20.00
CA GLN A 23 -22.49 6.54 19.87
C GLN A 23 -22.31 6.98 18.41
N LEU A 24 -21.38 6.39 17.66
CA LEU A 24 -21.25 6.63 16.22
C LEU A 24 -22.57 6.35 15.50
N VAL A 25 -23.16 5.17 15.71
CA VAL A 25 -24.43 4.82 15.04
C VAL A 25 -25.58 5.74 15.47
N LYS A 26 -25.68 6.09 16.75
CA LYS A 26 -26.66 7.08 17.21
C LYS A 26 -26.47 8.44 16.54
N TRP A 27 -25.23 8.85 16.32
CA TRP A 27 -24.90 10.11 15.64
C TRP A 27 -25.27 10.06 14.14
N ILE A 28 -25.05 8.92 13.47
CA ILE A 28 -25.49 8.69 12.08
C ILE A 28 -27.03 8.72 11.93
N ILE A 29 -27.76 8.22 12.93
CA ILE A 29 -29.25 8.23 12.94
C ILE A 29 -29.79 9.63 13.23
N SER A 30 -29.05 10.47 13.97
CA SER A 30 -29.50 11.83 14.32
C SER A 30 -29.61 12.72 13.08
N ASN A 31 -30.35 13.83 13.23
CA ASN A 31 -30.51 14.81 12.16
C ASN A 31 -29.34 15.81 12.05
N ASP A 32 -28.31 15.70 12.90
CA ASP A 32 -27.23 16.70 13.00
C ASP A 32 -26.49 16.93 11.68
N GLN A 33 -26.31 15.87 10.86
CA GLN A 33 -25.61 15.96 9.58
C GLN A 33 -26.56 15.90 8.37
N ARG A 34 -27.87 15.88 8.59
CA ARG A 34 -28.87 15.64 7.54
C ARG A 34 -28.74 16.62 6.38
N GLN A 35 -28.77 17.90 6.66
CA GLN A 35 -28.74 18.95 5.63
C GLN A 35 -27.47 18.84 4.78
N LEU A 36 -26.30 18.75 5.42
CA LEU A 36 -25.01 18.67 4.72
C LEU A 36 -24.89 17.39 3.88
N VAL A 37 -25.42 16.27 4.37
CA VAL A 37 -25.41 14.99 3.63
C VAL A 37 -26.37 15.07 2.43
N GLU A 38 -27.52 15.72 2.54
CA GLU A 38 -28.43 15.97 1.41
C GLU A 38 -27.76 16.86 0.34
N GLU A 39 -27.04 17.91 0.74
CA GLU A 39 -26.26 18.76 -0.15
C GLU A 39 -25.13 17.98 -0.87
N ILE A 40 -24.45 17.07 -0.15
CA ILE A 40 -23.41 16.19 -0.73
C ILE A 40 -24.01 15.26 -1.80
N ARG A 41 -25.18 14.66 -1.50
CA ARG A 41 -25.86 13.71 -2.41
C ARG A 41 -26.42 14.39 -3.64
N SER A 42 -26.84 15.66 -3.52
CA SER A 42 -27.39 16.47 -4.62
C SER A 42 -26.33 17.31 -5.35
N ALA A 43 -25.06 17.24 -4.96
CA ALA A 43 -23.99 18.02 -5.56
C ALA A 43 -23.85 17.74 -7.08
N PRO A 44 -23.77 18.77 -7.92
CA PRO A 44 -23.80 18.62 -9.37
C PRO A 44 -22.52 17.97 -9.95
N ASP A 45 -21.41 18.06 -9.22
CA ASP A 45 -20.10 17.59 -9.68
C ASP A 45 -19.26 17.04 -8.49
N LYS A 46 -18.18 16.33 -8.83
CA LYS A 46 -17.29 15.68 -7.88
C LYS A 46 -16.53 16.68 -6.99
N ASP A 47 -16.16 17.84 -7.52
CA ASP A 47 -15.38 18.84 -6.79
C ASP A 47 -16.25 19.54 -5.73
N THR A 48 -17.49 19.91 -6.07
CA THR A 48 -18.47 20.45 -5.14
C THR A 48 -18.81 19.43 -4.05
N ARG A 49 -19.03 18.17 -4.41
CA ARG A 49 -19.24 17.06 -3.48
C ARG A 49 -18.07 16.91 -2.50
N SER A 50 -16.84 16.93 -2.99
CA SER A 50 -15.64 16.81 -2.18
C SER A 50 -15.47 17.99 -1.21
N ARG A 51 -15.80 19.20 -1.63
CA ARG A 51 -15.75 20.41 -0.81
C ARG A 51 -16.76 20.32 0.34
N TYR A 52 -18.01 19.93 0.09
CA TYR A 52 -19.03 19.74 1.13
C TYR A 52 -18.64 18.59 2.08
N LYS A 53 -18.18 17.46 1.54
CA LYS A 53 -17.73 16.32 2.34
C LYS A 53 -16.58 16.68 3.29
N ALA A 54 -15.71 17.62 2.92
CA ALA A 54 -14.61 18.07 3.76
C ALA A 54 -15.04 18.83 5.03
N ALA A 55 -16.28 19.29 5.09
CA ALA A 55 -16.87 19.95 6.26
C ALA A 55 -17.51 18.96 7.25
N LEU A 56 -17.71 17.69 6.86
CA LEU A 56 -18.26 16.67 7.76
C LEU A 56 -17.26 16.33 8.86
N PRO A 57 -17.76 16.10 10.09
CA PRO A 57 -16.97 15.40 11.11
C PRO A 57 -16.63 13.98 10.65
N ALA A 58 -15.58 13.43 11.24
CA ALA A 58 -15.12 12.09 10.89
C ALA A 58 -14.59 11.35 12.13
N VAL A 59 -14.46 10.04 12.03
CA VAL A 59 -13.85 9.19 13.05
C VAL A 59 -12.74 8.33 12.45
N THR A 60 -11.76 7.93 13.28
CA THR A 60 -10.87 6.82 12.99
C THR A 60 -11.41 5.57 13.69
N ALA A 61 -12.25 4.80 12.98
CA ALA A 61 -12.97 3.69 13.60
C ALA A 61 -12.07 2.51 13.99
N SER A 62 -10.87 2.46 13.47
CA SER A 62 -9.91 1.42 13.84
C SER A 62 -9.26 1.65 15.21
N GLY A 63 -9.46 2.82 15.85
CA GLY A 63 -8.93 3.03 17.19
C GLY A 63 -8.93 4.46 17.71
N VAL A 64 -8.24 4.59 18.83
CA VAL A 64 -7.93 5.87 19.49
C VAL A 64 -6.51 6.26 19.12
N PHE A 65 -6.33 7.53 18.73
CA PHE A 65 -5.07 8.08 18.23
C PHE A 65 -4.69 9.36 18.97
N SER A 66 -3.40 9.60 19.17
CA SER A 66 -2.91 10.92 19.63
C SER A 66 -2.83 11.93 18.48
N LYS A 67 -2.66 11.43 17.25
CA LYS A 67 -2.63 12.19 16.00
C LYS A 67 -3.11 11.28 14.87
N ARG A 68 -3.72 11.83 13.82
CA ARG A 68 -4.15 11.07 12.65
C ARG A 68 -2.97 10.58 11.82
N ALA A 69 -2.33 9.52 12.28
CA ALA A 69 -1.25 8.80 11.62
C ALA A 69 -1.19 7.37 12.16
N ALA A 70 -0.84 6.39 11.34
CA ALA A 70 -0.76 4.99 11.78
C ALA A 70 0.23 4.80 12.96
N SER A 71 1.35 5.53 12.95
CA SER A 71 2.36 5.52 14.02
C SER A 71 1.89 6.15 15.34
N ALA A 72 0.75 6.81 15.36
CA ALA A 72 0.18 7.50 16.53
C ALA A 72 -1.06 6.77 17.10
N LEU A 73 -1.28 5.52 16.72
CA LEU A 73 -2.29 4.65 17.30
C LEU A 73 -1.97 4.41 18.78
N ILE A 74 -2.90 4.75 19.67
CA ILE A 74 -2.81 4.50 21.12
C ILE A 74 -3.41 3.13 21.46
N THR A 75 -4.62 2.87 20.94
CA THR A 75 -5.34 1.63 21.20
C THR A 75 -6.17 1.26 19.98
N HIS A 76 -5.96 0.07 19.45
CA HIS A 76 -6.79 -0.45 18.38
C HIS A 76 -8.19 -0.82 18.88
N SER A 77 -9.23 -0.48 18.15
CA SER A 77 -10.63 -0.73 18.54
C SER A 77 -11.10 -2.17 18.31
N GLY A 78 -10.37 -2.94 17.52
CA GLY A 78 -10.82 -4.23 16.99
C GLY A 78 -11.88 -4.09 15.88
N ILE A 79 -12.03 -2.90 15.27
CA ILE A 79 -12.94 -2.66 14.15
C ILE A 79 -12.18 -2.34 12.87
N LEU A 80 -12.65 -2.91 11.77
CA LEU A 80 -12.34 -2.50 10.41
C LEU A 80 -13.61 -1.97 9.75
N ILE A 81 -13.55 -0.80 9.12
CA ILE A 81 -14.65 -0.29 8.28
C ILE A 81 -14.35 -0.66 6.83
N ALA A 82 -15.23 -1.45 6.23
CA ALA A 82 -15.31 -1.64 4.79
C ALA A 82 -16.04 -0.45 4.17
N ASP A 83 -15.40 0.24 3.23
CA ASP A 83 -15.98 1.29 2.39
C ASP A 83 -16.36 0.68 1.04
N LEU A 84 -17.64 0.68 0.73
CA LEU A 84 -18.22 0.09 -0.46
C LEU A 84 -18.71 1.23 -1.35
N ASP A 85 -17.80 1.80 -2.15
CA ASP A 85 -18.11 2.89 -3.05
C ASP A 85 -18.90 2.40 -4.29
N THR A 86 -19.77 3.27 -4.81
CA THR A 86 -20.63 2.94 -5.97
C THR A 86 -19.85 2.77 -7.28
N ASP A 87 -18.63 3.29 -7.35
CA ASP A 87 -17.77 3.17 -8.54
C ASP A 87 -17.29 1.71 -8.71
N GLU A 88 -16.95 1.01 -7.60
CA GLU A 88 -16.57 -0.40 -7.59
C GLU A 88 -17.78 -1.33 -7.42
N ASN A 89 -18.89 -0.82 -6.89
CA ASN A 89 -20.11 -1.58 -6.60
C ASN A 89 -21.34 -0.92 -7.25
N PRO A 90 -21.47 -0.92 -8.58
CA PRO A 90 -22.56 -0.22 -9.26
C PRO A 90 -23.98 -0.73 -8.88
N GLN A 91 -24.09 -1.95 -8.34
CA GLN A 91 -25.35 -2.48 -7.80
C GLN A 91 -25.87 -1.67 -6.59
N LEU A 92 -25.03 -0.87 -5.93
CA LEU A 92 -25.45 0.01 -4.83
C LEU A 92 -26.18 1.28 -5.31
N ILE A 93 -26.16 1.59 -6.60
CA ILE A 93 -26.87 2.74 -7.19
C ILE A 93 -28.37 2.49 -7.24
N ASP A 94 -28.76 1.26 -7.53
CA ASP A 94 -30.17 0.85 -7.56
C ASP A 94 -30.71 0.67 -6.14
N ALA A 95 -31.76 1.42 -5.79
CA ALA A 95 -32.30 1.45 -4.43
C ALA A 95 -32.81 0.06 -3.95
N LYS A 96 -33.35 -0.77 -4.86
CA LYS A 96 -33.85 -2.09 -4.51
C LYS A 96 -32.71 -3.07 -4.25
N GLN A 97 -31.66 -3.02 -5.09
CA GLN A 97 -30.46 -3.83 -4.88
C GLN A 97 -29.72 -3.40 -3.60
N MET A 98 -29.59 -2.10 -3.37
CA MET A 98 -29.04 -1.54 -2.12
C MET A 98 -29.79 -2.07 -0.89
N ALA A 99 -31.13 -2.04 -0.90
CA ALA A 99 -31.94 -2.57 0.20
C ALA A 99 -31.67 -4.06 0.43
N THR A 100 -31.67 -4.87 -0.63
CA THR A 100 -31.38 -6.31 -0.55
C THR A 100 -29.97 -6.60 -0.01
N ILE A 101 -28.96 -5.83 -0.42
CA ILE A 101 -27.58 -5.96 0.08
C ILE A 101 -27.52 -5.60 1.55
N ARG A 102 -28.19 -4.51 1.96
CA ARG A 102 -28.27 -4.11 3.38
C ARG A 102 -28.91 -5.20 4.24
N GLU A 103 -30.02 -5.79 3.80
CA GLU A 103 -30.67 -6.88 4.52
C GLU A 103 -29.75 -8.08 4.71
N LYS A 104 -29.02 -8.50 3.64
CA LYS A 104 -28.05 -9.59 3.74
C LYS A 104 -26.90 -9.28 4.70
N LEU A 105 -26.38 -8.05 4.67
CA LEU A 105 -25.32 -7.63 5.58
C LEU A 105 -25.83 -7.58 7.03
N GLN A 106 -27.05 -7.08 7.27
CA GLN A 106 -27.67 -7.02 8.60
C GLN A 106 -27.99 -8.42 9.16
N ALA A 107 -28.33 -9.37 8.30
CA ALA A 107 -28.55 -10.77 8.69
C ALA A 107 -27.26 -11.51 9.04
N SER A 108 -26.10 -11.00 8.65
CA SER A 108 -24.81 -11.60 8.97
C SER A 108 -24.45 -11.38 10.44
N ASP A 109 -24.04 -12.44 11.12
CA ASP A 109 -23.53 -12.39 12.47
C ASP A 109 -22.16 -11.68 12.61
N LYS A 110 -21.49 -11.37 11.50
CA LYS A 110 -20.21 -10.65 11.45
C LYS A 110 -20.36 -9.14 11.35
N THR A 111 -21.50 -8.63 10.87
CA THR A 111 -21.74 -7.19 10.75
C THR A 111 -21.95 -6.56 12.11
N HIS A 112 -21.08 -5.61 12.50
CA HIS A 112 -21.18 -4.85 13.74
C HIS A 112 -22.06 -3.63 13.61
N PHE A 113 -21.87 -2.85 12.53
CA PHE A 113 -22.74 -1.75 12.13
C PHE A 113 -22.70 -1.55 10.62
N ALA A 114 -23.74 -0.94 10.07
CA ALA A 114 -23.80 -0.58 8.66
C ALA A 114 -24.63 0.68 8.45
N PHE A 115 -24.21 1.56 7.54
CA PHE A 115 -24.94 2.77 7.18
C PHE A 115 -24.58 3.26 5.76
N VAL A 116 -25.49 4.03 5.16
CA VAL A 116 -25.26 4.69 3.87
C VAL A 116 -24.28 5.83 4.03
N SER A 117 -23.22 5.82 3.24
CA SER A 117 -22.18 6.85 3.26
C SER A 117 -22.72 8.22 2.79
N PRO A 118 -22.00 9.33 3.06
CA PRO A 118 -22.42 10.63 2.54
C PRO A 118 -22.53 10.68 1.04
N SER A 119 -21.76 9.88 0.32
CA SER A 119 -21.74 9.82 -1.15
C SER A 119 -22.71 8.81 -1.76
N GLY A 120 -23.47 8.07 -0.94
CA GLY A 120 -24.46 7.10 -1.40
C GLY A 120 -24.01 5.64 -1.44
N GLY A 121 -22.73 5.33 -1.19
CA GLY A 121 -22.25 3.95 -0.99
C GLY A 121 -22.59 3.40 0.40
N LEU A 122 -22.05 2.24 0.79
CA LEU A 122 -22.24 1.65 2.11
C LEU A 122 -20.92 1.66 2.92
N LYS A 123 -21.05 1.90 4.22
CA LYS A 123 -19.98 1.66 5.18
C LYS A 123 -20.40 0.56 6.15
N VAL A 124 -19.56 -0.43 6.29
CA VAL A 124 -19.83 -1.61 7.12
C VAL A 124 -18.68 -1.82 8.10
N GLY A 125 -18.96 -1.70 9.38
CA GLY A 125 -18.01 -2.03 10.44
C GLY A 125 -18.08 -3.51 10.79
N VAL A 126 -16.94 -4.18 10.80
CA VAL A 126 -16.81 -5.57 11.25
C VAL A 126 -15.79 -5.67 12.37
N LYS A 127 -15.98 -6.61 13.28
CA LYS A 127 -14.98 -6.89 14.32
C LYS A 127 -13.88 -7.78 13.76
N ILE A 128 -12.64 -7.42 14.05
CA ILE A 128 -11.43 -8.16 13.67
C ILE A 128 -10.57 -8.43 14.90
N ASP A 129 -9.66 -9.37 14.83
CA ASP A 129 -8.72 -9.73 15.89
C ASP A 129 -7.39 -8.95 15.85
N ALA A 130 -7.40 -7.78 15.22
CA ALA A 130 -6.25 -6.89 15.15
C ALA A 130 -6.08 -6.05 16.43
N ASN A 131 -4.84 -5.72 16.77
CA ASN A 131 -4.47 -4.91 17.94
C ASN A 131 -3.49 -3.77 17.62
N ASP A 132 -2.93 -3.73 16.41
CA ASP A 132 -2.02 -2.71 15.90
C ASP A 132 -2.23 -2.47 14.38
N ALA A 133 -1.40 -1.62 13.77
CA ALA A 133 -1.51 -1.28 12.36
C ALA A 133 -1.13 -2.45 11.42
N ASP A 134 -0.15 -3.28 11.80
CA ASP A 134 0.31 -4.40 10.97
C ASP A 134 -0.73 -5.53 10.97
N THR A 135 -1.28 -5.87 12.15
CA THR A 135 -2.36 -6.86 12.27
C THR A 135 -3.67 -6.38 11.65
N HIS A 136 -3.95 -5.06 11.67
CA HIS A 136 -5.08 -4.46 10.93
C HIS A 136 -4.93 -4.65 9.42
N LYS A 137 -3.73 -4.36 8.88
CA LYS A 137 -3.42 -4.57 7.46
C LYS A 137 -3.54 -6.05 7.06
N ALA A 138 -3.12 -6.97 7.92
CA ALA A 138 -3.26 -8.41 7.69
C ALA A 138 -4.75 -8.86 7.71
N ALA A 139 -5.53 -8.36 8.67
CA ALA A 139 -6.96 -8.68 8.78
C ALA A 139 -7.77 -8.13 7.60
N PHE A 140 -7.33 -7.02 6.99
CA PHE A 140 -7.99 -6.45 5.82
C PHE A 140 -8.15 -7.46 4.68
N ALA A 141 -7.14 -8.26 4.38
CA ALA A 141 -7.22 -9.28 3.31
C ALA A 141 -8.35 -10.28 3.58
N THR A 142 -8.44 -10.80 4.81
CA THR A 142 -9.51 -11.73 5.21
C THR A 142 -10.90 -11.09 5.10
N VAL A 143 -11.02 -9.83 5.51
CA VAL A 143 -12.30 -9.08 5.42
C VAL A 143 -12.67 -8.84 3.97
N ARG A 144 -11.71 -8.42 3.13
CA ARG A 144 -11.92 -8.21 1.69
C ARG A 144 -12.45 -9.47 1.02
N ASP A 145 -11.78 -10.60 1.26
CA ASP A 145 -12.16 -11.88 0.66
C ASP A 145 -13.55 -12.33 1.17
N TRP A 146 -13.87 -12.10 2.46
CA TRP A 146 -15.21 -12.37 2.98
C TRP A 146 -16.30 -11.54 2.28
N PHE A 147 -16.07 -10.23 2.02
CA PHE A 147 -17.03 -9.40 1.29
C PHE A 147 -17.20 -9.87 -0.17
N ALA A 148 -16.10 -10.22 -0.84
CA ALA A 148 -16.12 -10.72 -2.21
C ALA A 148 -16.87 -12.06 -2.30
N ASP A 149 -16.50 -13.04 -1.48
CA ASP A 149 -17.02 -14.40 -1.56
C ASP A 149 -18.47 -14.52 -1.05
N SER A 150 -18.81 -13.82 0.05
CA SER A 150 -20.13 -13.95 0.67
C SER A 150 -21.17 -12.98 0.11
N HIS A 151 -20.75 -11.85 -0.43
CA HIS A 151 -21.65 -10.77 -0.82
C HIS A 151 -21.46 -10.25 -2.25
N GLY A 152 -20.37 -10.64 -2.94
CA GLY A 152 -20.03 -10.12 -4.27
C GLY A 152 -19.73 -8.61 -4.25
N LEU A 153 -19.12 -8.13 -3.16
CA LEU A 153 -18.82 -6.72 -2.94
C LEU A 153 -17.34 -6.47 -2.89
N VAL A 154 -16.92 -5.34 -3.45
CA VAL A 154 -15.52 -4.88 -3.47
C VAL A 154 -15.36 -3.77 -2.43
N ILE A 155 -14.40 -3.92 -1.51
CA ILE A 155 -14.08 -2.87 -0.53
C ILE A 155 -12.89 -2.04 -1.00
N ASP A 156 -12.92 -0.72 -0.70
CA ASP A 156 -11.82 0.19 -1.02
C ASP A 156 -10.51 -0.26 -0.33
N GLU A 157 -9.47 -0.50 -1.13
CA GLU A 157 -8.14 -0.91 -0.66
C GLU A 157 -7.52 0.04 0.38
N ALA A 158 -7.92 1.31 0.40
CA ALA A 158 -7.45 2.25 1.40
C ALA A 158 -7.97 1.95 2.82
N CYS A 159 -8.94 1.04 2.99
CA CYS A 159 -9.42 0.58 4.29
C CYS A 159 -8.40 -0.26 5.07
N LYS A 160 -7.29 -0.68 4.43
CA LYS A 160 -6.15 -1.29 5.12
C LYS A 160 -5.33 -0.31 5.97
N ASP A 161 -5.51 1.01 5.77
CA ASP A 161 -4.86 2.04 6.60
C ASP A 161 -5.64 2.23 7.90
N VAL A 162 -5.01 1.85 9.03
CA VAL A 162 -5.58 1.95 10.38
C VAL A 162 -6.00 3.38 10.75
N SER A 163 -5.36 4.41 10.16
CA SER A 163 -5.65 5.83 10.42
C SER A 163 -6.68 6.44 9.47
N ARG A 164 -7.30 5.61 8.59
CA ARG A 164 -8.29 6.09 7.63
C ARG A 164 -9.49 6.73 8.32
N LEU A 165 -9.90 7.90 7.81
CA LEU A 165 -11.10 8.58 8.26
C LEU A 165 -12.36 7.94 7.68
N CYS A 166 -13.33 7.75 8.56
CA CYS A 166 -14.72 7.49 8.21
C CYS A 166 -15.55 8.75 8.47
N PHE A 167 -16.04 9.38 7.41
CA PHE A 167 -16.91 10.54 7.53
C PHE A 167 -18.24 10.16 8.18
N LEU A 168 -18.77 11.04 9.02
CA LEU A 168 -20.16 10.94 9.48
C LEU A 168 -21.10 11.06 8.30
N SER A 169 -22.31 10.55 8.50
CA SER A 169 -23.38 10.55 7.50
C SER A 169 -24.72 10.81 8.17
N HIS A 170 -25.78 10.80 7.39
CA HIS A 170 -27.15 10.71 7.89
C HIS A 170 -27.83 9.51 7.24
N ASP A 171 -28.16 8.53 8.08
CA ASP A 171 -28.93 7.33 7.71
C ASP A 171 -29.84 6.91 8.88
N PRO A 172 -31.13 7.26 8.84
CA PRO A 172 -32.09 6.88 9.89
C PRO A 172 -32.24 5.37 10.06
N SER A 173 -31.85 4.59 9.05
CA SER A 173 -31.90 3.12 9.04
C SER A 173 -30.54 2.48 9.34
N ALA A 174 -29.59 3.21 9.92
CA ALA A 174 -28.30 2.66 10.28
C ALA A 174 -28.45 1.48 11.24
N TYR A 175 -27.67 0.42 11.00
CA TYR A 175 -27.73 -0.83 11.75
C TYR A 175 -26.64 -0.92 12.80
N TYR A 176 -26.95 -1.57 13.93
CA TYR A 176 -26.00 -1.86 15.01
C TYR A 176 -26.23 -3.23 15.64
N ASN A 177 -25.18 -4.01 15.77
CA ASN A 177 -25.19 -5.32 16.43
C ASN A 177 -24.02 -5.44 17.44
N ALA A 178 -24.33 -5.25 18.72
CA ALA A 178 -23.33 -5.42 19.80
C ALA A 178 -22.77 -6.83 19.90
N LYS A 179 -23.54 -7.85 19.47
CA LYS A 179 -23.22 -9.27 19.58
C LYS A 179 -22.52 -9.83 18.33
N SER A 180 -22.14 -8.97 17.38
CA SER A 180 -21.43 -9.42 16.17
C SER A 180 -20.17 -10.22 16.52
N LYS A 181 -19.93 -11.25 15.73
CA LYS A 181 -18.73 -12.11 15.87
C LYS A 181 -17.50 -11.45 15.26
N VAL A 182 -16.36 -11.80 15.80
CA VAL A 182 -15.05 -11.38 15.28
C VAL A 182 -14.74 -12.19 14.01
N ILE A 183 -14.38 -11.53 12.93
CA ILE A 183 -13.73 -12.16 11.79
C ILE A 183 -12.28 -12.39 12.23
N LYS A 184 -11.95 -13.65 12.46
CA LYS A 184 -10.57 -14.00 12.78
C LYS A 184 -9.76 -13.96 11.51
N THR A 185 -8.61 -13.31 11.60
CA THR A 185 -7.60 -13.39 10.56
C THR A 185 -7.27 -14.87 10.40
N GLU A 186 -7.64 -15.48 9.29
CA GLU A 186 -7.14 -16.81 9.00
C GLU A 186 -5.62 -16.63 9.01
N ALA A 187 -4.95 -17.33 9.92
CA ALA A 187 -3.49 -17.47 9.85
C ALA A 187 -3.24 -17.86 8.39
N ALA A 188 -2.63 -16.96 7.63
CA ALA A 188 -2.52 -17.09 6.20
C ALA A 188 -2.25 -18.56 5.92
N LYS A 189 -3.23 -19.27 5.29
CA LYS A 189 -2.95 -20.57 4.71
C LYS A 189 -1.67 -20.29 3.99
N SER A 190 -0.57 -20.88 4.40
CA SER A 190 0.77 -20.63 3.92
C SER A 190 0.78 -20.59 2.37
N GLN A 191 0.16 -19.57 1.78
CA GLN A 191 0.74 -18.88 0.67
C GLN A 191 1.92 -18.20 1.35
N ALA A 192 3.10 -18.79 1.16
CA ALA A 192 4.36 -18.16 1.51
C ALA A 192 4.14 -16.68 1.23
N LEU A 193 4.20 -15.84 2.30
CA LEU A 193 4.03 -14.39 2.18
C LEU A 193 4.65 -14.02 0.86
N PRO A 194 3.91 -13.41 -0.08
CA PRO A 194 4.53 -13.12 -1.36
C PRO A 194 5.85 -12.49 -0.98
N PHE A 195 6.93 -12.99 -1.49
CA PHE A 195 8.33 -12.75 -1.11
C PHE A 195 8.64 -11.24 -0.84
N TRP A 196 7.82 -10.33 -1.41
CA TRP A 196 7.85 -8.89 -1.18
C TRP A 196 7.28 -8.44 0.20
N ALA A 197 6.49 -9.25 0.89
CA ALA A 197 5.95 -8.92 2.22
C ALA A 197 6.89 -9.29 3.37
N VAL A 198 7.95 -10.03 3.10
CA VAL A 198 9.09 -10.16 3.99
C VAL A 198 9.85 -8.84 3.88
N LYS A 199 9.64 -7.92 4.85
CA LYS A 199 10.61 -6.82 5.03
C LYS A 199 11.97 -7.52 5.12
N PRO A 200 12.91 -7.25 4.19
CA PRO A 200 14.25 -7.79 4.38
C PRO A 200 14.68 -7.34 5.76
N SER A 201 14.97 -8.30 6.66
CA SER A 201 15.68 -7.97 7.88
C SER A 201 16.83 -7.09 7.42
N LYS A 202 17.07 -5.97 8.13
CA LYS A 202 18.24 -5.12 7.89
C LYS A 202 19.48 -5.97 8.17
N VAL A 203 19.82 -6.84 7.24
CA VAL A 203 21.19 -7.24 7.07
C VAL A 203 21.86 -5.95 6.62
N ALA A 204 22.80 -5.46 7.41
CA ALA A 204 23.62 -4.34 7.02
C ALA A 204 24.24 -4.76 5.69
N SER A 205 23.72 -4.21 4.58
CA SER A 205 24.29 -4.41 3.25
C SER A 205 25.61 -3.66 3.27
N ASP A 206 26.66 -4.29 2.79
CA ASP A 206 28.00 -3.68 2.62
C ASP A 206 28.04 -2.69 1.44
N GLY A 207 26.91 -2.43 0.79
CA GLY A 207 26.80 -1.53 -0.36
C GLY A 207 27.19 -2.16 -1.70
N THR A 208 27.51 -3.44 -1.72
CA THR A 208 28.03 -4.13 -2.92
C THR A 208 26.94 -4.87 -3.71
N SER A 209 25.74 -5.06 -3.13
CA SER A 209 24.66 -5.77 -3.80
C SER A 209 24.13 -5.01 -5.03
N PRO A 210 23.59 -5.73 -6.07
CA PRO A 210 22.98 -5.08 -7.23
C PRO A 210 21.91 -4.05 -6.86
N GLY A 211 21.08 -4.34 -5.85
CA GLY A 211 20.04 -3.44 -5.37
C GLY A 211 20.61 -2.19 -4.70
N ASP A 212 21.72 -2.29 -3.96
CA ASP A 212 22.35 -1.14 -3.30
C ASP A 212 22.99 -0.20 -4.32
N GLN A 213 23.73 -0.74 -5.26
CA GLN A 213 24.31 0.06 -6.33
C GLN A 213 23.24 0.73 -7.19
N PHE A 214 22.12 0.03 -7.46
CA PHE A 214 20.98 0.62 -8.15
C PHE A 214 20.35 1.75 -7.32
N ASN A 215 20.22 1.59 -6.00
CA ASN A 215 19.70 2.64 -5.12
C ASN A 215 20.51 3.93 -5.20
N GLU A 216 21.82 3.84 -5.40
CA GLU A 216 22.72 4.98 -5.52
C GLU A 216 22.70 5.60 -6.92
N LYS A 217 22.67 4.78 -7.97
CA LYS A 217 22.95 5.21 -9.36
C LYS A 217 21.69 5.46 -10.19
N ALA A 218 20.53 4.89 -9.81
CA ALA A 218 19.32 4.91 -10.63
C ALA A 218 18.79 6.30 -10.94
N ASP A 219 18.34 6.52 -12.18
CA ASP A 219 17.53 7.67 -12.59
C ASP A 219 16.08 7.44 -12.18
N VAL A 220 15.72 7.79 -10.94
CA VAL A 220 14.36 7.63 -10.41
C VAL A 220 13.35 8.50 -11.15
N PRO A 221 13.63 9.76 -11.51
CA PRO A 221 12.74 10.53 -12.38
C PRO A 221 12.42 9.83 -13.70
N GLY A 222 13.40 9.33 -14.41
CA GLY A 222 13.22 8.57 -15.64
C GLY A 222 12.39 7.30 -15.44
N LEU A 223 12.66 6.56 -14.36
CA LEU A 223 11.90 5.37 -13.99
C LEU A 223 10.41 5.67 -13.73
N LEU A 224 10.10 6.75 -13.01
CA LEU A 224 8.73 7.18 -12.76
C LEU A 224 8.04 7.65 -14.05
N GLN A 225 8.73 8.42 -14.89
CA GLN A 225 8.20 8.91 -16.17
C GLN A 225 7.88 7.77 -17.14
N SER A 226 8.71 6.72 -17.20
CA SER A 226 8.46 5.54 -18.04
C SER A 226 7.16 4.82 -17.65
N GLN A 227 6.70 4.97 -16.40
CA GLN A 227 5.44 4.45 -15.90
C GLN A 227 4.29 5.46 -15.98
N GLY A 228 4.47 6.57 -16.71
CA GLY A 228 3.44 7.58 -16.93
C GLY A 228 3.22 8.56 -15.77
N TRP A 229 4.10 8.57 -14.75
CA TRP A 229 4.08 9.60 -13.73
C TRP A 229 4.60 10.93 -14.28
N THR A 230 3.99 12.03 -13.87
CA THR A 230 4.38 13.38 -14.33
C THR A 230 4.77 14.27 -13.16
N THR A 231 5.70 15.21 -13.41
CA THR A 231 6.18 16.17 -12.41
C THR A 231 6.45 17.54 -13.07
N ARG A 232 6.33 18.62 -12.27
CA ARG A 232 6.74 19.98 -12.68
C ARG A 232 8.04 20.44 -12.03
N ASN A 233 8.44 19.80 -10.92
CA ASN A 233 9.58 20.25 -10.10
C ASN A 233 10.49 19.11 -9.61
N GLY A 234 10.34 17.90 -10.14
CA GLY A 234 11.10 16.71 -9.75
C GLY A 234 10.80 16.16 -8.35
N LYS A 235 10.11 16.93 -7.49
CA LYS A 235 9.80 16.56 -6.10
C LYS A 235 8.36 16.07 -5.91
N HIS A 236 7.40 16.73 -6.57
CA HIS A 236 5.97 16.40 -6.49
C HIS A 236 5.52 15.72 -7.77
N TRP A 237 4.91 14.54 -7.63
CA TRP A 237 4.54 13.68 -8.73
C TRP A 237 3.05 13.44 -8.79
N THR A 238 2.50 13.42 -9.99
CA THR A 238 1.11 13.10 -10.30
C THR A 238 1.08 11.74 -10.97
N ARG A 239 0.24 10.83 -10.46
CA ARG A 239 0.11 9.47 -10.98
C ARG A 239 -0.46 9.42 -12.40
N PRO A 240 -0.26 8.32 -13.15
CA PRO A 240 -0.92 8.07 -14.43
C PRO A 240 -2.46 8.22 -14.32
N GLY A 241 -3.08 8.75 -15.38
CA GLY A 241 -4.54 8.92 -15.46
C GLY A 241 -5.11 10.05 -14.60
N LYS A 242 -4.26 10.90 -13.98
CA LYS A 242 -4.70 12.07 -13.22
C LYS A 242 -4.17 13.36 -13.87
N SER A 243 -5.04 14.37 -14.01
CA SER A 243 -4.71 15.62 -14.69
C SER A 243 -3.95 16.64 -13.82
N GLY A 244 -3.85 16.42 -12.50
CA GLY A 244 -3.12 17.31 -11.60
C GLY A 244 -3.19 16.90 -10.12
N GLY A 245 -2.49 17.65 -9.26
CA GLY A 245 -2.37 17.38 -7.83
C GLY A 245 -1.25 16.38 -7.51
N ILE A 246 -0.88 16.30 -6.23
CA ILE A 246 0.22 15.46 -5.75
C ILE A 246 -0.32 14.07 -5.45
N SER A 247 0.31 13.05 -6.02
CA SER A 247 0.04 11.63 -5.76
C SER A 247 1.22 10.92 -5.13
N GLY A 248 2.42 11.49 -5.25
CA GLY A 248 3.64 11.01 -4.62
C GLY A 248 4.70 12.10 -4.52
N THR A 249 5.75 11.85 -3.75
CA THR A 249 6.89 12.76 -3.60
C THR A 249 8.20 11.99 -3.69
N PHE A 250 9.22 12.57 -4.32
CA PHE A 250 10.56 12.00 -4.40
C PHE A 250 11.57 12.89 -3.65
N GLY A 251 12.40 12.29 -2.79
CA GLY A 251 13.41 13.00 -2.02
C GLY A 251 12.88 13.98 -0.96
N VAL A 252 11.60 13.85 -0.57
CA VAL A 252 10.95 14.73 0.44
C VAL A 252 10.83 14.04 1.80
N VAL A 253 10.44 12.77 1.82
CA VAL A 253 10.24 11.97 3.05
C VAL A 253 11.53 11.21 3.45
N GLY A 254 12.49 11.11 2.55
CA GLY A 254 13.80 10.50 2.77
C GLY A 254 14.65 10.64 1.52
N ASP A 255 15.98 10.65 1.70
CA ASP A 255 16.91 10.77 0.59
C ASP A 255 16.69 9.65 -0.43
N ARG A 256 16.61 10.02 -1.70
CA ARG A 256 16.35 9.11 -2.85
C ARG A 256 15.15 8.17 -2.68
N LYS A 257 14.16 8.48 -1.78
CA LYS A 257 12.95 7.69 -1.61
C LYS A 257 11.76 8.35 -2.29
N PHE A 258 10.97 7.53 -2.96
CA PHE A 258 9.65 7.91 -3.47
C PHE A 258 8.60 7.52 -2.45
N TYR A 259 7.75 8.46 -2.06
CA TYR A 259 6.62 8.21 -1.17
C TYR A 259 5.33 8.32 -1.96
N CYS A 260 4.50 7.27 -1.92
CA CYS A 260 3.20 7.22 -2.58
C CYS A 260 2.09 7.62 -1.61
N TRP A 261 1.31 8.68 -1.95
CA TRP A 261 0.22 9.20 -1.13
C TRP A 261 -1.16 8.62 -1.49
N THR A 262 -1.27 7.89 -2.59
CA THR A 262 -2.57 7.52 -3.19
C THR A 262 -2.72 6.01 -3.36
N SER A 263 -3.90 5.49 -3.06
CA SER A 263 -4.26 4.08 -3.27
C SER A 263 -4.52 3.73 -4.75
N SER A 264 -4.66 4.75 -5.62
CA SER A 264 -4.95 4.55 -7.05
C SER A 264 -3.69 4.57 -7.93
N ALA A 265 -2.55 4.10 -7.41
CA ALA A 265 -1.26 4.11 -8.09
C ALA A 265 -0.64 2.72 -8.23
N ALA A 266 -1.46 1.68 -8.45
CA ALA A 266 -0.95 0.33 -8.64
C ALA A 266 0.18 0.31 -9.70
N PRO A 267 1.26 -0.47 -9.46
CA PRO A 267 1.47 -1.45 -8.39
C PRO A 267 1.96 -0.85 -7.05
N LEU A 268 2.07 0.49 -6.92
CA LEU A 268 2.51 1.12 -5.68
C LEU A 268 1.35 1.24 -4.69
N GLU A 269 1.64 1.00 -3.42
CA GLU A 269 0.66 1.12 -2.33
C GLU A 269 0.65 2.53 -1.72
N ALA A 270 -0.52 2.95 -1.22
CA ALA A 270 -0.65 4.23 -0.54
C ALA A 270 0.10 4.24 0.79
N ASN A 271 0.65 5.41 1.12
CA ASN A 271 1.38 5.67 2.36
C ASN A 271 2.63 4.79 2.56
N GLU A 272 3.20 4.30 1.44
CA GLU A 272 4.42 3.51 1.45
C GLU A 272 5.60 4.30 0.83
N SER A 273 6.79 3.97 1.32
CA SER A 273 8.05 4.56 0.88
C SER A 273 8.87 3.54 0.10
N TYR A 274 9.27 3.90 -1.09
CA TYR A 274 10.00 3.03 -2.02
C TYR A 274 11.42 3.54 -2.25
N SER A 275 12.42 2.68 -2.10
CA SER A 275 13.76 2.94 -2.62
C SER A 275 13.76 2.83 -4.15
N PRO A 276 14.78 3.33 -4.86
CA PRO A 276 14.93 3.13 -6.31
C PRO A 276 14.83 1.66 -6.73
N PHE A 277 15.48 0.76 -6.00
CA PHE A 277 15.41 -0.70 -6.24
C PHE A 277 14.00 -1.25 -6.01
N ALA A 278 13.30 -0.78 -4.96
CA ALA A 278 11.93 -1.19 -4.72
C ALA A 278 10.98 -0.72 -5.84
N LEU A 279 11.15 0.51 -6.35
CA LEU A 279 10.39 0.98 -7.52
C LEU A 279 10.64 0.10 -8.75
N PHE A 280 11.91 -0.22 -9.02
CA PHE A 280 12.27 -1.09 -10.14
C PHE A 280 11.63 -2.48 -10.01
N ALA A 281 11.72 -3.09 -8.83
CA ALA A 281 11.10 -4.39 -8.56
C ALA A 281 9.57 -4.34 -8.74
N MET A 282 8.90 -3.31 -8.22
CA MET A 282 7.45 -3.15 -8.36
C MET A 282 7.01 -2.96 -9.80
N PHE A 283 7.71 -2.12 -10.57
CA PHE A 283 7.31 -1.76 -11.93
C PHE A 283 7.65 -2.81 -12.98
N HIS A 284 8.78 -3.50 -12.83
CA HIS A 284 9.30 -4.41 -13.87
C HIS A 284 9.22 -5.89 -13.49
N HIS A 285 9.10 -6.21 -12.20
CA HIS A 285 9.11 -7.58 -11.71
C HIS A 285 7.92 -7.91 -10.78
N GLY A 286 6.87 -7.08 -10.77
CA GLY A 286 5.66 -7.33 -9.97
C GLY A 286 5.93 -7.48 -8.46
N GLY A 287 7.02 -6.88 -7.96
CA GLY A 287 7.46 -6.97 -6.56
C GLY A 287 8.37 -8.16 -6.25
N ASP A 288 8.81 -8.93 -7.24
CA ASP A 288 9.83 -9.97 -7.05
C ASP A 288 11.23 -9.35 -6.98
N PHE A 289 11.70 -9.09 -5.76
CA PHE A 289 13.00 -8.49 -5.50
C PHE A 289 14.19 -9.39 -5.90
N LYS A 290 14.00 -10.72 -5.91
CA LYS A 290 15.04 -11.65 -6.33
C LYS A 290 15.21 -11.60 -7.84
N ALA A 291 14.12 -11.65 -8.60
CA ALA A 291 14.16 -11.50 -10.04
C ALA A 291 14.72 -10.12 -10.45
N ALA A 292 14.30 -9.05 -9.74
CA ALA A 292 14.82 -7.71 -9.95
C ALA A 292 16.33 -7.61 -9.70
N ALA A 293 16.85 -8.19 -8.61
CA ALA A 293 18.28 -8.23 -8.32
C ALA A 293 19.07 -9.01 -9.36
N THR A 294 18.53 -10.15 -9.84
CA THR A 294 19.14 -10.94 -10.90
C THR A 294 19.22 -10.16 -12.22
N ALA A 295 18.15 -9.44 -12.58
CA ALA A 295 18.13 -8.60 -13.77
C ALA A 295 19.18 -7.47 -13.68
N LEU A 296 19.28 -6.79 -12.54
CA LEU A 296 20.27 -5.74 -12.32
C LEU A 296 21.70 -6.29 -12.35
N ALA A 297 21.95 -7.50 -11.81
CA ALA A 297 23.24 -8.14 -11.90
C ALA A 297 23.64 -8.43 -13.37
N ALA A 298 22.69 -8.85 -14.21
CA ALA A 298 22.91 -9.03 -15.65
C ALA A 298 23.20 -7.70 -16.38
N GLU A 299 22.72 -6.57 -15.86
CA GLU A 299 23.01 -5.21 -16.35
C GLU A 299 24.33 -4.63 -15.79
N GLY A 300 25.06 -5.41 -14.95
CA GLY A 300 26.35 -5.02 -14.39
C GLY A 300 26.28 -4.27 -13.06
N TYR A 301 25.14 -4.30 -12.35
CA TYR A 301 25.07 -3.83 -10.99
C TYR A 301 25.55 -4.89 -10.00
N GLY A 302 26.23 -4.48 -8.95
CA GLY A 302 26.79 -5.36 -7.93
C GLY A 302 28.21 -5.85 -8.27
N GLU A 303 28.97 -6.19 -7.25
CA GLU A 303 30.24 -6.88 -7.43
C GLU A 303 29.93 -8.34 -7.77
N GLN A 304 30.43 -8.81 -8.90
CA GLN A 304 30.40 -10.23 -9.22
C GLN A 304 31.47 -10.91 -8.36
N SER A 305 31.02 -11.55 -7.30
CA SER A 305 31.89 -12.41 -6.48
C SER A 305 32.26 -13.66 -7.31
N ILE A 306 33.50 -13.78 -7.70
CA ILE A 306 34.05 -14.94 -8.43
C ILE A 306 33.78 -16.25 -7.63
N GLU A 307 33.66 -16.17 -6.34
CA GLU A 307 33.36 -17.32 -5.45
C GLU A 307 31.98 -17.97 -5.68
N GLN A 308 31.06 -17.33 -6.44
CA GLN A 308 29.73 -17.91 -6.74
C GLN A 308 29.65 -18.56 -8.15
N LEU A 309 30.72 -18.55 -8.89
CA LEU A 309 30.77 -19.28 -10.17
C LEU A 309 30.86 -20.79 -9.92
N PRO A 310 30.22 -21.64 -10.73
CA PRO A 310 30.44 -23.09 -10.69
C PRO A 310 31.93 -23.40 -10.82
N ALA A 311 32.40 -24.40 -10.09
CA ALA A 311 33.83 -24.72 -10.03
C ALA A 311 34.47 -25.00 -11.40
N ASP A 312 33.72 -25.52 -12.35
CA ASP A 312 34.11 -25.75 -13.74
C ASP A 312 34.29 -24.42 -14.51
N VAL A 313 33.48 -23.38 -14.20
CA VAL A 313 33.62 -22.05 -14.81
C VAL A 313 34.84 -21.33 -14.24
N VAL A 314 35.06 -21.42 -12.93
CA VAL A 314 36.29 -20.88 -12.28
C VAL A 314 37.53 -21.51 -12.86
N ALA A 315 37.58 -22.85 -12.97
CA ALA A 315 38.69 -23.58 -13.57
C ALA A 315 38.94 -23.18 -15.04
N THR A 316 37.88 -22.90 -15.81
CA THR A 316 37.98 -22.44 -17.20
C THR A 316 38.57 -21.03 -17.28
N ILE A 317 38.17 -20.13 -16.37
CA ILE A 317 38.72 -18.76 -16.31
C ILE A 317 40.18 -18.80 -15.90
N ASP A 318 40.58 -19.57 -14.89
CA ASP A 318 41.97 -19.73 -14.46
C ASP A 318 42.84 -20.27 -15.58
N GLN A 319 42.32 -21.21 -16.37
CA GLN A 319 43.01 -21.74 -17.53
C GLN A 319 43.20 -20.70 -18.64
N LEU A 320 42.19 -19.89 -18.91
CA LEU A 320 42.26 -18.80 -19.90
C LEU A 320 43.24 -17.71 -19.47
N VAL A 321 43.23 -17.32 -18.20
CA VAL A 321 44.15 -16.33 -17.62
C VAL A 321 45.59 -16.87 -17.68
N SER A 322 45.81 -18.13 -17.29
CA SER A 322 47.13 -18.77 -17.35
C SER A 322 47.66 -18.84 -18.78
N ASN A 323 46.80 -19.22 -19.74
CA ASN A 323 47.17 -19.26 -21.15
C ASN A 323 47.51 -17.87 -21.73
N ALA A 324 46.77 -16.82 -21.29
CA ALA A 324 47.06 -15.46 -21.71
C ALA A 324 48.41 -14.95 -21.16
N LEU A 325 48.67 -15.21 -19.87
CA LEU A 325 49.93 -14.85 -19.21
C LEU A 325 51.11 -15.59 -19.82
N GLN A 326 50.94 -16.89 -20.17
CA GLN A 326 51.99 -17.67 -20.86
C GLN A 326 52.28 -17.10 -22.24
N LYS A 327 51.25 -16.70 -22.98
CA LYS A 327 51.39 -16.11 -24.31
C LYS A 327 52.10 -14.74 -24.27
N GLU A 328 51.83 -13.94 -23.24
CA GLU A 328 52.60 -12.72 -23.00
C GLU A 328 54.05 -13.00 -22.64
N ALA A 329 54.33 -13.95 -21.73
CA ALA A 329 55.68 -14.34 -21.36
C ALA A 329 56.49 -14.86 -22.56
N ASP A 330 55.87 -15.69 -23.40
CA ASP A 330 56.52 -16.21 -24.62
C ASP A 330 56.80 -15.11 -25.66
N SER A 331 56.04 -14.03 -25.65
CA SER A 331 56.26 -12.87 -26.54
C SER A 331 57.43 -11.98 -26.12
N TRP A 332 57.89 -12.10 -24.86
CA TRP A 332 59.02 -11.32 -24.31
C TRP A 332 60.34 -12.05 -24.34
N LEU A 333 60.39 -13.35 -24.70
CA LEU A 333 61.64 -14.08 -24.88
C LEU A 333 62.26 -13.73 -26.26
N PRO A 334 63.49 -13.21 -26.32
CA PRO A 334 64.17 -13.03 -27.60
C PRO A 334 64.42 -14.40 -28.23
N PRO A 335 64.43 -14.50 -29.56
CA PRO A 335 64.72 -15.75 -30.22
C PRO A 335 66.09 -16.24 -29.78
N ILE A 336 66.19 -17.50 -29.33
CA ILE A 336 67.43 -18.16 -29.01
C ILE A 336 68.18 -18.31 -30.34
N THR A 337 69.16 -17.45 -30.55
CA THR A 337 70.15 -17.65 -31.66
C THR A 337 71.10 -18.78 -31.25
N GLU A 338 71.03 -19.92 -31.97
CA GLU A 338 72.08 -20.94 -31.90
C GLU A 338 73.45 -20.27 -32.22
N ALA A 339 74.25 -20.14 -31.18
CA ALA A 339 75.65 -19.75 -31.39
C ALA A 339 76.36 -20.91 -32.00
N GLU A 340 76.98 -20.67 -33.17
CA GLU A 340 77.82 -21.53 -33.89
C GLU A 340 78.95 -22.11 -33.00
N GLU A 341 79.04 -23.43 -32.96
CA GLU A 341 80.29 -24.11 -32.60
C GLU A 341 81.28 -24.01 -33.81
N ALA A 342 82.35 -23.35 -33.55
CA ALA A 342 83.59 -23.49 -34.37
C ALA A 342 84.79 -23.55 -33.43
#